data_ea87f085977193f139d783973e0bc330
#
_entry.id   ea87f085977193f139d783973e0bc330
#
_cell.length_a   1.000
_cell.length_b   1.000
_cell.length_c   1.000
_cell.angle_alpha   90.00
_cell.angle_beta   90.00
_cell.angle_gamma   90.00
#
_symmetry.space_group_name_H-M   'P 1'
#
loop_
_entity.id
_entity.type
_entity.pdbx_description
1 polymer ?
#
loop_
_entity_poly.entity_id
_entity_poly.type
_entity_poly.pdbx_seq_one_letter_code
_entity_poly.pdbx_strand_id
1 'polypeptide(L)'
;MMTKSYGDHRAQTATPTVTLSERPERALFHLSVSVETESASAALPLLQRSATRLEELLPPLGARLTVTDFDLPSAAGKTASLSSHLHAFLTLPFGQDATFWERAARLAQVDGLLRALVQEGRKQKPALEVRTDLPVFVVADPEARRAALVARLHERARSLGHDVGLKELRFDRPVEQRSVSLEEVQLWLAVEGVAEVALR
;
A
#
# COMPACT_ATOMS: atom_id res chain seq x y z
N MET A 1 53.06 -5.26 28.95
CA MET A 1 52.21 -5.95 27.97
C MET A 1 50.91 -5.15 27.86
N MET A 2 50.83 -4.21 26.91
CA MET A 2 49.67 -3.31 26.74
C MET A 2 48.82 -3.86 25.60
N THR A 3 47.64 -4.33 25.88
CA THR A 3 46.63 -4.71 24.91
C THR A 3 45.89 -3.46 24.42
N LYS A 4 46.12 -3.06 23.16
CA LYS A 4 45.33 -2.05 22.47
C LYS A 4 43.99 -2.64 22.12
N SER A 5 42.93 -2.12 22.77
CA SER A 5 41.56 -2.34 22.36
C SER A 5 41.31 -1.58 21.06
N TYR A 6 41.12 -2.28 19.98
CA TYR A 6 40.58 -1.72 18.72
C TYR A 6 39.08 -1.47 18.93
N GLY A 7 38.71 -0.22 19.09
CA GLY A 7 37.32 0.20 19.07
C GLY A 7 36.75 -0.03 17.69
N ASP A 8 35.76 -0.90 17.64
CA ASP A 8 34.97 -1.21 16.47
C ASP A 8 34.04 0.00 16.19
N HIS A 9 34.53 0.96 15.41
CA HIS A 9 33.72 2.05 14.89
C HIS A 9 32.80 1.47 13.79
N ARG A 10 31.69 0.89 14.19
CA ARG A 10 30.55 0.68 13.25
C ARG A 10 30.12 2.05 12.78
N ALA A 11 30.51 2.40 11.56
CA ALA A 11 29.94 3.53 10.84
C ALA A 11 28.44 3.30 10.76
N GLN A 12 27.66 4.04 11.55
CA GLN A 12 26.24 4.15 11.36
C GLN A 12 26.04 4.87 10.03
N THR A 13 25.74 4.12 8.98
CA THR A 13 25.31 4.65 7.70
C THR A 13 23.93 5.28 7.90
N ALA A 14 23.91 6.56 8.28
CA ALA A 14 22.69 7.35 8.19
C ALA A 14 22.35 7.50 6.72
N THR A 15 21.37 6.75 6.24
CA THR A 15 20.84 6.92 4.88
C THR A 15 20.15 8.29 4.84
N PRO A 16 20.62 9.24 4.02
CA PRO A 16 19.93 10.52 3.90
C PRO A 16 18.57 10.29 3.26
N THR A 17 17.53 10.35 4.06
CA THR A 17 16.15 10.25 3.60
C THR A 17 15.66 11.63 3.19
N VAL A 18 15.40 11.80 1.91
CA VAL A 18 14.68 12.96 1.40
C VAL A 18 13.27 12.52 1.12
N THR A 19 12.31 13.23 1.68
CA THR A 19 10.89 12.99 1.47
C THR A 19 10.27 14.09 0.61
N LEU A 20 9.32 13.72 -0.23
CA LEU A 20 8.46 14.60 -0.98
C LEU A 20 7.02 14.38 -0.49
N SER A 21 6.35 15.45 -0.04
CA SER A 21 4.93 15.38 0.29
C SER A 21 4.10 15.71 -0.94
N GLU A 22 3.16 14.83 -1.27
CA GLU A 22 2.23 14.95 -2.39
C GLU A 22 0.80 14.78 -1.91
N ARG A 23 -0.16 15.32 -2.67
CA ARG A 23 -1.56 15.04 -2.43
C ARG A 23 -1.90 13.64 -2.94
N PRO A 24 -2.70 12.87 -2.19
CA PRO A 24 -3.19 11.59 -2.66
C PRO A 24 -4.01 11.72 -3.95
N GLU A 25 -3.76 10.86 -4.91
CA GLU A 25 -4.51 10.78 -6.15
C GLU A 25 -5.61 9.72 -6.08
N ARG A 26 -5.48 8.75 -5.17
CA ARG A 26 -6.47 7.68 -4.95
C ARG A 26 -6.39 7.10 -3.55
N ALA A 27 -7.49 6.47 -3.14
CA ALA A 27 -7.54 5.58 -1.98
C ALA A 27 -7.61 4.11 -2.44
N LEU A 28 -6.86 3.25 -1.76
CA LEU A 28 -6.88 1.80 -1.93
C LEU A 28 -7.48 1.16 -0.68
N PHE A 29 -8.49 0.32 -0.86
CA PHE A 29 -9.04 -0.52 0.19
C PHE A 29 -8.68 -1.97 -0.11
N HIS A 30 -8.05 -2.65 0.82
CA HIS A 30 -7.91 -4.08 0.73
C HIS A 30 -9.21 -4.74 1.18
N LEU A 31 -9.71 -5.66 0.37
CA LEU A 31 -10.93 -6.40 0.60
C LEU A 31 -10.62 -7.88 0.63
N SER A 32 -11.13 -8.59 1.64
CA SER A 32 -11.11 -10.04 1.71
C SER A 32 -12.55 -10.54 1.89
N VAL A 33 -12.96 -11.45 1.03
CA VAL A 33 -14.26 -12.14 1.13
C VAL A 33 -13.97 -13.61 1.38
N SER A 34 -14.51 -14.16 2.45
CA SER A 34 -14.34 -15.58 2.77
C SER A 34 -15.67 -16.29 2.96
N VAL A 35 -15.67 -17.59 2.67
CA VAL A 35 -16.82 -18.46 2.86
C VAL A 35 -16.36 -19.84 3.31
N GLU A 36 -17.10 -20.42 4.24
CA GLU A 36 -16.91 -21.80 4.67
C GLU A 36 -17.87 -22.72 3.94
N THR A 37 -17.35 -23.71 3.24
CA THR A 37 -18.13 -24.68 2.46
C THR A 37 -17.54 -26.07 2.56
N GLU A 38 -18.25 -27.08 2.09
CA GLU A 38 -17.79 -28.46 2.04
C GLU A 38 -16.76 -28.70 0.92
N SER A 39 -16.70 -27.82 -0.08
CA SER A 39 -15.77 -27.93 -1.22
C SER A 39 -15.46 -26.60 -1.85
N ALA A 40 -14.29 -26.49 -2.47
CA ALA A 40 -13.89 -25.31 -3.24
C ALA A 40 -14.83 -25.02 -4.43
N SER A 41 -15.39 -26.07 -5.05
CA SER A 41 -16.36 -25.93 -6.14
C SER A 41 -17.69 -25.32 -5.68
N ALA A 42 -18.08 -25.51 -4.42
CA ALA A 42 -19.24 -24.84 -3.83
C ALA A 42 -18.94 -23.40 -3.43
N ALA A 43 -17.71 -23.09 -3.03
CA ALA A 43 -17.29 -21.73 -2.65
C ALA A 43 -17.19 -20.78 -3.84
N LEU A 44 -16.62 -21.24 -4.96
CA LEU A 44 -16.31 -20.40 -6.12
C LEU A 44 -17.49 -19.57 -6.65
N PRO A 45 -18.67 -20.14 -6.91
CA PRO A 45 -19.80 -19.35 -7.42
C PRO A 45 -20.32 -18.31 -6.40
N LEU A 46 -20.13 -18.52 -5.09
CA LEU A 46 -20.52 -17.57 -4.06
C LEU A 46 -19.55 -16.37 -4.04
N LEU A 47 -18.25 -16.63 -4.08
CA LEU A 47 -17.23 -15.59 -4.14
C LEU A 47 -17.29 -14.80 -5.44
N GLN A 48 -17.50 -15.48 -6.58
CA GLN A 48 -17.67 -14.84 -7.88
C GLN A 48 -18.90 -13.91 -7.88
N ARG A 49 -20.05 -14.36 -7.33
CA ARG A 49 -21.24 -13.52 -7.21
C ARG A 49 -20.98 -12.26 -6.37
N SER A 50 -20.19 -12.40 -5.30
CA SER A 50 -19.82 -11.26 -4.46
C SER A 50 -18.94 -10.26 -5.20
N ALA A 51 -17.96 -10.73 -5.99
CA ALA A 51 -17.12 -9.89 -6.82
C ALA A 51 -17.96 -9.16 -7.90
N THR A 52 -18.81 -9.89 -8.63
CA THR A 52 -19.70 -9.31 -9.65
C THR A 52 -20.61 -8.25 -9.03
N ARG A 53 -21.17 -8.53 -7.84
CA ARG A 53 -22.01 -7.55 -7.13
C ARG A 53 -21.26 -6.27 -6.79
N LEU A 54 -20.00 -6.37 -6.39
CA LEU A 54 -19.14 -5.21 -6.17
C LEU A 54 -18.86 -4.44 -7.47
N GLU A 55 -18.54 -5.16 -8.55
CA GLU A 55 -18.30 -4.57 -9.88
C GLU A 55 -19.51 -3.80 -10.41
N GLU A 56 -20.73 -4.20 -10.06
CA GLU A 56 -21.96 -3.49 -10.40
C GLU A 56 -22.18 -2.22 -9.56
N LEU A 57 -21.79 -2.24 -8.27
CA LEU A 57 -22.09 -1.16 -7.33
C LEU A 57 -21.03 -0.06 -7.29
N LEU A 58 -19.80 -0.35 -7.72
CA LEU A 58 -18.67 0.59 -7.62
C LEU A 58 -18.62 1.68 -8.70
N PRO A 59 -19.00 1.42 -9.99
CA PRO A 59 -18.89 2.42 -11.04
C PRO A 59 -19.62 3.74 -10.78
N PRO A 60 -20.81 3.77 -10.18
CA PRO A 60 -21.48 5.04 -9.83
C PRO A 60 -20.67 5.90 -8.85
N LEU A 61 -19.81 5.27 -8.04
CA LEU A 61 -18.89 5.95 -7.14
C LEU A 61 -17.54 6.32 -7.81
N GLY A 62 -17.35 5.93 -9.09
CA GLY A 62 -16.10 6.07 -9.80
C GLY A 62 -15.00 5.14 -9.25
N ALA A 63 -15.36 4.15 -8.45
CA ALA A 63 -14.43 3.17 -7.89
C ALA A 63 -14.32 1.93 -8.79
N ARG A 64 -13.23 1.18 -8.63
CA ARG A 64 -12.97 -0.05 -9.40
C ARG A 64 -12.50 -1.16 -8.47
N LEU A 65 -12.96 -2.39 -8.76
CA LEU A 65 -12.47 -3.60 -8.11
C LEU A 65 -11.37 -4.23 -8.98
N THR A 66 -10.33 -4.74 -8.33
CA THR A 66 -9.31 -5.58 -8.94
C THR A 66 -9.10 -6.79 -8.06
N VAL A 67 -9.56 -7.96 -8.51
CA VAL A 67 -9.29 -9.23 -7.82
C VAL A 67 -7.82 -9.57 -8.00
N THR A 68 -7.13 -9.87 -6.90
CA THR A 68 -5.69 -10.13 -6.89
C THR A 68 -5.35 -11.58 -6.66
N ASP A 69 -6.15 -12.26 -5.85
CA ASP A 69 -5.86 -13.64 -5.48
C ASP A 69 -7.13 -14.39 -5.08
N PHE A 70 -7.03 -15.71 -5.18
CA PHE A 70 -8.07 -16.63 -4.76
C PHE A 70 -7.44 -17.84 -4.09
N ASP A 71 -7.59 -17.92 -2.76
CA ASP A 71 -7.06 -19.01 -1.98
C ASP A 71 -8.06 -20.17 -1.89
N LEU A 72 -7.64 -21.33 -2.40
CA LEU A 72 -8.31 -22.59 -2.20
C LEU A 72 -7.68 -23.34 -1.02
N PRO A 73 -8.45 -23.80 -0.06
CA PRO A 73 -7.90 -24.61 1.01
C PRO A 73 -7.35 -25.91 0.44
N SER A 74 -6.12 -26.24 0.81
CA SER A 74 -5.61 -27.58 0.57
C SER A 74 -6.36 -28.57 1.47
N ALA A 75 -6.90 -29.61 0.88
CA ALA A 75 -7.64 -30.66 1.60
C ALA A 75 -6.70 -31.50 2.49
N ALA A 76 -6.37 -30.98 3.64
CA ALA A 76 -5.61 -31.69 4.67
C ALA A 76 -6.50 -31.97 5.87
N GLY A 77 -7.37 -32.99 5.77
CA GLY A 77 -8.12 -33.48 6.93
C GLY A 77 -9.56 -33.88 6.64
N LYS A 78 -9.99 -34.97 7.22
CA LYS A 78 -11.24 -35.67 6.90
C LYS A 78 -12.56 -35.05 7.40
N THR A 79 -12.61 -33.88 8.04
CA THR A 79 -13.85 -33.36 8.68
C THR A 79 -13.91 -31.84 8.87
N ALA A 80 -13.16 -31.04 8.17
CA ALA A 80 -13.21 -29.60 8.37
C ALA A 80 -13.94 -28.91 7.22
N SER A 81 -14.86 -27.99 7.54
CA SER A 81 -15.33 -27.00 6.58
C SER A 81 -14.13 -26.29 5.98
N LEU A 82 -14.14 -26.14 4.66
CA LEU A 82 -13.06 -25.50 3.91
C LEU A 82 -13.34 -24.01 3.82
N SER A 83 -12.42 -23.19 4.33
CA SER A 83 -12.50 -21.74 4.16
C SER A 83 -11.81 -21.33 2.86
N SER A 84 -12.55 -20.75 1.94
CA SER A 84 -12.03 -20.19 0.68
C SER A 84 -12.04 -18.69 0.76
N HIS A 85 -11.00 -18.04 0.23
CA HIS A 85 -10.82 -16.59 0.30
C HIS A 85 -10.66 -15.98 -1.09
N LEU A 86 -11.28 -14.81 -1.28
CA LEU A 86 -11.06 -13.93 -2.41
C LEU A 86 -10.41 -12.65 -1.88
N HIS A 87 -9.27 -12.27 -2.43
CA HIS A 87 -8.58 -11.03 -2.14
C HIS A 87 -8.72 -10.06 -3.29
N ALA A 88 -9.01 -8.81 -2.99
CA ALA A 88 -9.19 -7.77 -3.99
C ALA A 88 -8.75 -6.40 -3.46
N PHE A 89 -8.41 -5.50 -4.38
CA PHE A 89 -8.27 -4.08 -4.10
C PHE A 89 -9.43 -3.32 -4.71
N LEU A 90 -10.02 -2.44 -3.90
CA LEU A 90 -10.93 -1.42 -4.38
C LEU A 90 -10.14 -0.12 -4.50
N THR A 91 -10.11 0.45 -5.70
CA THR A 91 -9.45 1.71 -6.01
C THR A 91 -10.48 2.80 -6.19
N LEU A 92 -10.37 3.86 -5.39
CA LEU A 92 -11.19 5.07 -5.49
C LEU A 92 -10.30 6.23 -5.93
N PRO A 93 -10.36 6.69 -7.19
CA PRO A 93 -9.58 7.83 -7.65
C PRO A 93 -10.15 9.13 -7.09
N PHE A 94 -9.28 10.08 -6.79
CA PHE A 94 -9.64 11.45 -6.44
C PHE A 94 -9.42 12.37 -7.65
N GLY A 95 -10.29 13.38 -7.82
CA GLY A 95 -10.04 14.47 -8.77
C GLY A 95 -8.82 15.29 -8.33
N GLN A 96 -8.06 15.83 -9.28
CA GLN A 96 -6.87 16.64 -8.98
C GLN A 96 -7.23 17.84 -8.09
N ASP A 97 -8.36 18.49 -8.35
CA ASP A 97 -8.83 19.68 -7.63
C ASP A 97 -9.81 19.35 -6.49
N ALA A 98 -10.03 18.05 -6.20
CA ALA A 98 -10.96 17.64 -5.16
C ALA A 98 -10.53 18.19 -3.80
N THR A 99 -11.44 18.89 -3.13
CA THR A 99 -11.25 19.40 -1.77
C THR A 99 -11.19 18.26 -0.75
N PHE A 100 -10.71 18.55 0.46
CA PHE A 100 -10.74 17.60 1.57
C PHE A 100 -12.14 17.00 1.79
N TRP A 101 -13.16 17.86 1.80
CA TRP A 101 -14.54 17.42 2.08
C TRP A 101 -15.14 16.56 0.98
N GLU A 102 -14.83 16.84 -0.28
CA GLU A 102 -15.24 16.01 -1.42
C GLU A 102 -14.59 14.62 -1.35
N ARG A 103 -13.32 14.54 -1.01
CA ARG A 103 -12.60 13.28 -0.81
C ARG A 103 -13.19 12.50 0.37
N ALA A 104 -13.42 13.19 1.50
CA ALA A 104 -14.03 12.58 2.70
C ALA A 104 -15.44 12.07 2.41
N ALA A 105 -16.25 12.83 1.67
CA ALA A 105 -17.60 12.39 1.28
C ALA A 105 -17.57 11.14 0.40
N ARG A 106 -16.67 11.07 -0.57
CA ARG A 106 -16.51 9.88 -1.42
C ARG A 106 -16.03 8.66 -0.64
N LEU A 107 -15.11 8.82 0.31
CA LEU A 107 -14.70 7.75 1.23
C LEU A 107 -15.88 7.24 2.06
N ALA A 108 -16.69 8.15 2.60
CA ALA A 108 -17.87 7.78 3.38
C ALA A 108 -18.91 7.02 2.55
N GLN A 109 -19.08 7.35 1.28
CA GLN A 109 -19.97 6.61 0.37
C GLN A 109 -19.47 5.17 0.15
N VAL A 110 -18.16 5.00 -0.09
CA VAL A 110 -17.55 3.67 -0.25
C VAL A 110 -17.64 2.87 1.05
N ASP A 111 -17.34 3.47 2.21
CA ASP A 111 -17.47 2.82 3.52
C ASP A 111 -18.91 2.36 3.77
N GLY A 112 -19.89 3.22 3.47
CA GLY A 112 -21.31 2.87 3.59
C GLY A 112 -21.70 1.67 2.73
N LEU A 113 -21.22 1.60 1.48
CA LEU A 113 -21.42 0.47 0.59
C LEU A 113 -20.78 -0.81 1.14
N LEU A 114 -19.53 -0.74 1.59
CA LEU A 114 -18.81 -1.88 2.15
C LEU A 114 -19.49 -2.41 3.42
N ARG A 115 -19.96 -1.53 4.30
CA ARG A 115 -20.76 -1.94 5.48
C ARG A 115 -22.06 -2.64 5.10
N ALA A 116 -22.76 -2.16 4.07
CA ALA A 116 -23.97 -2.81 3.57
C ALA A 116 -23.67 -4.23 3.08
N LEU A 117 -22.57 -4.41 2.33
CA LEU A 117 -22.11 -5.73 1.86
C LEU A 117 -21.76 -6.67 3.00
N VAL A 118 -21.09 -6.19 4.06
CA VAL A 118 -20.80 -6.97 5.26
C VAL A 118 -22.10 -7.48 5.88
N GLN A 119 -23.12 -6.63 5.99
CA GLN A 119 -24.41 -7.02 6.57
C GLN A 119 -25.19 -7.98 5.67
N GLU A 120 -25.11 -7.80 4.36
CA GLU A 120 -25.74 -8.69 3.38
C GLU A 120 -25.07 -10.07 3.38
N GLY A 121 -23.73 -10.11 3.40
CA GLY A 121 -22.95 -11.36 3.44
C GLY A 121 -23.29 -12.22 4.65
N ARG A 122 -23.42 -11.61 5.83
CA ARG A 122 -23.80 -12.31 7.08
C ARG A 122 -25.17 -12.98 7.02
N LYS A 123 -26.08 -12.49 6.17
CA LYS A 123 -27.44 -13.04 6.03
C LYS A 123 -27.51 -14.19 5.02
N GLN A 124 -26.49 -14.40 4.23
CA GLN A 124 -26.42 -15.49 3.26
C GLN A 124 -26.25 -16.86 3.92
N LYS A 125 -26.54 -17.93 3.19
CA LYS A 125 -26.34 -19.31 3.61
C LYS A 125 -25.64 -20.08 2.49
N PRO A 126 -24.37 -20.48 2.67
CA PRO A 126 -23.51 -20.18 3.82
C PRO A 126 -23.19 -18.68 3.96
N ALA A 127 -22.87 -18.25 5.18
CA ALA A 127 -22.55 -16.85 5.45
C ALA A 127 -21.24 -16.47 4.76
N LEU A 128 -21.22 -15.28 4.15
CA LEU A 128 -20.00 -14.66 3.63
C LEU A 128 -19.45 -13.71 4.68
N GLU A 129 -18.18 -13.87 4.99
CA GLU A 129 -17.46 -12.91 5.82
C GLU A 129 -16.70 -11.95 4.90
N VAL A 130 -17.08 -10.66 4.98
CA VAL A 130 -16.43 -9.59 4.23
C VAL A 130 -15.62 -8.77 5.21
N ARG A 131 -14.32 -8.66 4.98
CA ARG A 131 -13.38 -7.83 5.77
C ARG A 131 -12.79 -6.75 4.89
N THR A 132 -12.65 -5.58 5.45
CA THR A 132 -12.01 -4.43 4.80
C THR A 132 -11.02 -3.79 5.73
N ASP A 133 -9.84 -3.45 5.24
CA ASP A 133 -8.87 -2.67 5.97
C ASP A 133 -9.16 -1.17 5.84
N LEU A 134 -8.49 -0.37 6.67
CA LEU A 134 -8.53 1.08 6.51
C LEU A 134 -7.92 1.48 5.15
N PRO A 135 -8.47 2.51 4.50
CA PRO A 135 -7.94 2.95 3.21
C PRO A 135 -6.50 3.44 3.32
N VAL A 136 -5.69 3.06 2.34
CA VAL A 136 -4.34 3.57 2.14
C VAL A 136 -4.39 4.62 1.04
N PHE A 137 -3.88 5.81 1.33
CA PHE A 137 -3.82 6.91 0.36
C PHE A 137 -2.52 6.85 -0.42
N VAL A 138 -2.60 6.97 -1.75
CA VAL A 138 -1.45 6.78 -2.62
C VAL A 138 -1.44 7.76 -3.79
N VAL A 139 -0.26 8.02 -4.31
CA VAL A 139 -0.03 8.62 -5.63
C VAL A 139 -0.12 7.50 -6.68
N ALA A 140 -0.71 7.78 -7.83
CA ALA A 140 -0.96 6.77 -8.86
C ALA A 140 0.34 6.26 -9.49
N ASP A 141 1.27 7.17 -9.76
CA ASP A 141 2.59 6.89 -10.33
C ASP A 141 3.68 7.57 -9.48
N PRO A 142 4.17 6.90 -8.42
CA PRO A 142 5.25 7.46 -7.59
C PRO A 142 6.56 7.57 -8.36
N GLU A 143 6.80 6.74 -9.39
CA GLU A 143 8.02 6.80 -10.21
C GLU A 143 8.13 8.09 -11.01
N ALA A 144 7.02 8.70 -11.42
CA ALA A 144 7.02 10.02 -12.06
C ALA A 144 7.64 11.12 -11.17
N ARG A 145 7.74 10.90 -9.87
CA ARG A 145 8.36 11.83 -8.89
C ARG A 145 9.84 11.56 -8.63
N ARG A 146 10.43 10.52 -9.24
CA ARG A 146 11.83 10.13 -9.05
C ARG A 146 12.79 11.27 -9.32
N ALA A 147 12.64 11.98 -10.43
CA ALA A 147 13.52 13.09 -10.79
C ALA A 147 13.51 14.21 -9.74
N ALA A 148 12.34 14.54 -9.19
CA ALA A 148 12.20 15.55 -8.14
C ALA A 148 12.85 15.10 -6.82
N LEU A 149 12.72 13.83 -6.46
CA LEU A 149 13.37 13.24 -5.28
C LEU A 149 14.89 13.28 -5.41
N VAL A 150 15.41 12.88 -6.58
CA VAL A 150 16.85 12.93 -6.88
C VAL A 150 17.38 14.36 -6.81
N ALA A 151 16.67 15.34 -7.40
CA ALA A 151 17.05 16.75 -7.33
C ALA A 151 17.14 17.26 -5.89
N ARG A 152 16.14 16.96 -5.06
CA ARG A 152 16.14 17.31 -3.63
C ARG A 152 17.26 16.65 -2.86
N LEU A 153 17.61 15.40 -3.19
CA LEU A 153 18.73 14.70 -2.57
C LEU A 153 20.05 15.40 -2.88
N HIS A 154 20.25 15.79 -4.14
CA HIS A 154 21.44 16.55 -4.53
C HIS A 154 21.51 17.92 -3.84
N GLU A 155 20.39 18.61 -3.70
CA GLU A 155 20.31 19.87 -2.98
C GLU A 155 20.65 19.70 -1.51
N ARG A 156 20.09 18.67 -0.87
CA ARG A 156 20.39 18.32 0.52
C ARG A 156 21.86 17.98 0.72
N ALA A 157 22.43 17.19 -0.16
CA ALA A 157 23.85 16.83 -0.11
C ALA A 157 24.74 18.08 -0.20
N ARG A 158 24.44 19.02 -1.09
CA ARG A 158 25.15 20.31 -1.18
C ARG A 158 25.01 21.14 0.09
N SER A 159 23.87 21.14 0.75
CA SER A 159 23.63 21.92 1.97
C SER A 159 24.38 21.36 3.20
N LEU A 160 24.77 20.09 3.18
CA LEU A 160 25.49 19.43 4.28
C LEU A 160 27.00 19.70 4.28
N GLY A 161 27.51 20.43 3.30
CA GLY A 161 28.91 20.85 3.22
C GLY A 161 29.70 20.20 2.10
N HIS A 162 30.76 20.90 1.68
CA HIS A 162 31.55 20.56 0.49
C HIS A 162 32.40 19.30 0.58
N ASP A 163 32.43 18.64 1.74
CA ASP A 163 33.38 17.54 2.02
C ASP A 163 32.74 16.13 1.93
N VAL A 164 31.45 16.03 1.56
CA VAL A 164 30.81 14.72 1.31
C VAL A 164 30.95 14.38 -0.16
N GLY A 165 32.02 13.70 -0.51
CA GLY A 165 32.18 13.08 -1.83
C GLY A 165 31.11 11.97 -1.98
N LEU A 166 30.00 12.26 -2.64
CA LEU A 166 29.02 11.26 -3.01
C LEU A 166 29.59 10.45 -4.18
N LYS A 167 30.39 9.44 -3.89
CA LYS A 167 30.80 8.44 -4.87
C LYS A 167 29.72 7.38 -4.97
N GLU A 168 29.18 7.21 -6.15
CA GLU A 168 28.25 6.13 -6.52
C GLU A 168 26.96 6.04 -5.68
N LEU A 169 26.07 7.03 -5.84
CA LEU A 169 24.69 6.87 -5.43
C LEU A 169 23.96 5.95 -6.42
N ARG A 170 23.45 4.84 -5.92
CA ARG A 170 22.57 3.96 -6.71
C ARG A 170 21.14 4.30 -6.39
N PHE A 171 20.35 4.57 -7.46
CA PHE A 171 18.93 4.95 -7.40
C PHE A 171 18.04 3.89 -8.05
N ASP A 172 18.46 2.65 -8.02
CA ASP A 172 17.82 1.51 -8.67
C ASP A 172 16.61 0.97 -7.91
N ARG A 173 16.46 1.35 -6.64
CA ARG A 173 15.26 0.98 -5.87
C ARG A 173 14.03 1.78 -6.33
N PRO A 174 12.81 1.17 -6.28
CA PRO A 174 11.58 1.88 -6.59
C PRO A 174 11.35 3.04 -5.62
N VAL A 175 10.60 4.05 -6.07
CA VAL A 175 10.09 5.11 -5.20
C VAL A 175 9.06 4.49 -4.26
N GLU A 176 9.33 4.59 -2.96
CA GLU A 176 8.42 4.13 -1.92
C GLU A 176 7.45 5.23 -1.54
N GLN A 177 6.27 4.83 -1.05
CA GLN A 177 5.25 5.75 -0.60
C GLN A 177 4.62 5.30 0.71
N ARG A 178 4.23 6.28 1.54
CA ARG A 178 3.51 6.06 2.79
C ARG A 178 2.33 7.00 2.89
N SER A 179 1.16 6.42 3.13
CA SER A 179 -0.03 7.17 3.49
C SER A 179 0.16 7.85 4.85
N VAL A 180 -0.03 9.16 4.89
CA VAL A 180 0.02 9.96 6.12
C VAL A 180 -1.38 10.40 6.50
N SER A 181 -2.10 10.96 5.54
CA SER A 181 -3.47 11.46 5.73
C SER A 181 -4.24 11.50 4.41
N LEU A 182 -5.49 11.93 4.46
CA LEU A 182 -6.31 12.20 3.26
C LEU A 182 -5.74 13.32 2.37
N GLU A 183 -4.85 14.16 2.91
CA GLU A 183 -4.24 15.28 2.21
C GLU A 183 -2.74 15.08 1.93
N GLU A 184 -2.14 14.02 2.48
CA GLU A 184 -0.69 13.84 2.39
C GLU A 184 -0.29 12.38 2.19
N VAL A 185 0.52 12.16 1.16
CA VAL A 185 1.32 10.96 0.94
C VAL A 185 2.79 11.38 0.94
N GLN A 186 3.61 10.71 1.72
CA GLN A 186 5.06 10.89 1.70
C GLN A 186 5.68 9.91 0.73
N LEU A 187 6.49 10.45 -0.18
CA LEU A 187 7.30 9.68 -1.12
C LEU A 187 8.77 9.77 -0.70
N TRP A 188 9.51 8.70 -0.84
CA TRP A 188 10.96 8.71 -0.65
C TRP A 188 11.65 7.72 -1.57
N LEU A 189 12.93 7.95 -1.73
CA LEU A 189 13.81 7.07 -2.49
C LEU A 189 14.86 6.52 -1.52
N ALA A 190 14.91 5.22 -1.37
CA ALA A 190 15.98 4.56 -0.64
C ALA A 190 17.26 4.66 -1.49
N VAL A 191 18.31 5.27 -0.93
CA VAL A 191 19.59 5.46 -1.60
C VAL A 191 20.60 4.56 -0.96
N GLU A 192 21.23 3.71 -1.74
CA GLU A 192 22.43 2.97 -1.34
C GLU A 192 23.66 3.73 -1.84
N GLY A 193 24.52 4.13 -0.93
CA GLY A 193 25.73 4.83 -1.27
C GLY A 193 26.77 4.74 -0.18
N VAL A 194 28.03 4.81 -0.56
CA VAL A 194 29.17 4.94 0.35
C VAL A 194 29.51 6.43 0.44
N ALA A 195 29.30 7.03 1.63
CA ALA A 195 29.78 8.36 1.91
C ALA A 195 31.24 8.26 2.38
N GLU A 196 32.21 8.72 1.61
CA GLU A 196 33.54 8.97 2.09
C GLU A 196 33.58 10.32 2.81
N VAL A 197 33.66 10.29 4.12
CA VAL A 197 33.94 11.50 4.92
C VAL A 197 35.46 11.69 4.94
N ALA A 198 35.97 12.65 4.21
CA ALA A 198 37.32 13.09 4.34
C ALA A 198 37.47 13.84 5.67
N LEU A 199 37.95 13.19 6.70
CA LEU A 199 38.41 13.86 7.93
C LEU A 199 39.69 14.65 7.61
N ARG A 200 39.61 15.97 7.64
CA ARG A 200 40.79 16.85 7.67
C ARG A 200 41.22 17.10 9.09
#